data_c83d4bc251fd383716b45189902db379
#
_entry.id   c83d4bc251fd383716b45189902db379
#
_cell.length_a   1.000
_cell.length_b   1.000
_cell.length_c   1.000
_cell.angle_alpha   90.00
_cell.angle_beta   90.00
_cell.angle_gamma   90.00
#
_symmetry.space_group_name_H-M   'P 1'
#
loop_
_entity.id
_entity.type
_entity.pdbx_description
1 polymer ?
#
loop_
_entity_poly.entity_id
_entity_poly.type
_entity_poly.pdbx_seq_one_letter_code
_entity_poly.pdbx_strand_id
1 'polypeptide(L)'
;MCEISVVMPVYNAEMHIKDAIESVLEQSFVDFEFILIDDGSTDRTSSIIQSYNDKRVRLIQNSHNFIESLNLGIENSLGKYMARMDGDDIMHIDRL
;
A
#
# COMPACT_ATOMS: atom_id res chain seq x y z
N MET A 1 4.56 -13.45 10.83
CA MET A 1 3.18 -12.92 10.76
C MET A 1 3.11 -11.53 11.35
N CYS A 2 2.18 -10.71 10.87
CA CYS A 2 1.97 -9.36 11.37
C CYS A 2 0.57 -9.22 11.96
N GLU A 3 0.35 -8.17 12.75
CA GLU A 3 -0.95 -7.90 13.36
C GLU A 3 -1.91 -7.25 12.37
N ILE A 4 -1.42 -6.29 11.56
CA ILE A 4 -2.25 -5.49 10.66
C ILE A 4 -1.71 -5.58 9.25
N SER A 5 -2.61 -5.76 8.28
CA SER A 5 -2.31 -5.59 6.85
C SER A 5 -2.91 -4.27 6.37
N VAL A 6 -2.05 -3.36 5.92
CA VAL A 6 -2.49 -2.11 5.29
C VAL A 6 -2.55 -2.36 3.80
N VAL A 7 -3.72 -2.22 3.20
CA VAL A 7 -3.95 -2.50 1.77
C VAL A 7 -4.28 -1.21 1.06
N MET A 8 -3.49 -0.87 0.03
CA MET A 8 -3.66 0.37 -0.72
C MET A 8 -3.59 0.10 -2.23
N PRO A 9 -4.73 0.02 -2.93
CA PRO A 9 -4.71 0.02 -4.39
C PRO A 9 -4.36 1.41 -4.90
N VAL A 10 -3.50 1.48 -5.91
CA VAL A 10 -3.03 2.75 -6.48
C VAL A 10 -3.15 2.74 -8.00
N TYR A 11 -3.41 3.92 -8.57
CA TYR A 11 -3.43 4.11 -10.01
C TYR A 11 -2.99 5.53 -10.33
N ASN A 12 -1.90 5.66 -11.10
CA ASN A 12 -1.35 6.95 -11.52
C ASN A 12 -1.23 7.95 -10.37
N ALA A 13 -0.58 7.52 -9.30
CA ALA A 13 -0.47 8.28 -8.06
C ALA A 13 0.93 8.86 -7.82
N GLU A 14 1.75 9.03 -8.88
CA GLU A 14 3.15 9.44 -8.71
C GLU A 14 3.31 10.77 -7.96
N MET A 15 2.32 11.67 -8.02
CA MET A 15 2.36 12.95 -7.32
C MET A 15 2.18 12.82 -5.80
N HIS A 16 1.56 11.74 -5.33
CA HIS A 16 1.16 11.59 -3.93
C HIS A 16 1.67 10.32 -3.27
N ILE A 17 2.12 9.34 -4.06
CA ILE A 17 2.43 8.00 -3.54
C ILE A 17 3.56 8.02 -2.51
N LYS A 18 4.56 8.86 -2.70
CA LYS A 18 5.68 8.95 -1.76
C LYS A 18 5.20 9.39 -0.38
N ASP A 19 4.38 10.44 -0.33
CA ASP A 19 3.85 10.96 0.95
C ASP A 19 2.95 9.93 1.62
N ALA A 20 2.13 9.24 0.84
CA ALA A 20 1.26 8.19 1.37
C ALA A 20 2.07 7.04 1.97
N ILE A 21 3.09 6.55 1.26
CA ILE A 21 3.95 5.47 1.76
C ILE A 21 4.66 5.89 3.03
N GLU A 22 5.25 7.09 3.04
CA GLU A 22 5.99 7.57 4.20
C GLU A 22 5.09 7.75 5.41
N SER A 23 3.85 8.19 5.21
CA SER A 23 2.91 8.32 6.32
C SER A 23 2.56 6.97 6.95
N VAL A 24 2.52 5.89 6.16
CA VAL A 24 2.30 4.55 6.70
C VAL A 24 3.54 4.03 7.41
N LEU A 25 4.71 4.19 6.81
CA LEU A 25 5.96 3.70 7.40
C LEU A 25 6.33 4.42 8.69
N GLU A 26 5.82 5.62 8.91
CA GLU A 26 6.06 6.42 10.10
C GLU A 26 5.07 6.14 11.24
N GLN A 27 4.15 5.18 11.06
CA GLN A 27 3.18 4.84 12.12
C GLN A 27 3.89 4.42 13.40
N SER A 28 3.31 4.81 14.53
CA SER A 28 3.83 4.40 15.85
C SER A 28 3.70 2.90 16.07
N PHE A 29 2.66 2.28 15.53
CA PHE A 29 2.52 0.83 15.54
C PHE A 29 3.34 0.25 14.38
N VAL A 30 4.25 -0.69 14.69
CA VAL A 30 5.21 -1.18 13.70
C VAL A 30 4.96 -2.61 13.23
N ASP A 31 4.06 -3.35 13.87
CA ASP A 31 3.76 -4.74 13.50
C ASP A 31 2.70 -4.81 12.40
N PHE A 32 3.08 -4.31 11.21
CA PHE A 32 2.18 -4.32 10.06
C PHE A 32 2.93 -4.69 8.78
N GLU A 33 2.18 -5.15 7.78
CA GLU A 33 2.64 -5.23 6.39
C GLU A 33 1.90 -4.17 5.57
N PHE A 34 2.55 -3.66 4.53
CA PHE A 34 1.97 -2.66 3.66
C PHE A 34 1.91 -3.21 2.24
N ILE A 35 0.72 -3.57 1.80
CA ILE A 35 0.49 -4.16 0.48
C ILE A 35 -0.04 -3.07 -0.44
N LEU A 36 0.79 -2.71 -1.44
CA LEU A 36 0.39 -1.76 -2.48
C LEU A 36 0.09 -2.57 -3.74
N ILE A 37 -1.08 -2.35 -4.30
CA ILE A 37 -1.48 -2.97 -5.56
C ILE A 37 -1.49 -1.89 -6.63
N ASP A 38 -0.54 -1.96 -7.55
CA ASP A 38 -0.49 -1.06 -8.69
C ASP A 38 -1.52 -1.51 -9.71
N ASP A 39 -2.58 -0.73 -9.84
CA ASP A 39 -3.72 -1.04 -10.70
C ASP A 39 -3.48 -0.59 -12.14
N GLY A 40 -2.36 -0.99 -12.72
CA GLY A 40 -2.03 -0.71 -14.12
C GLY A 40 -1.57 0.71 -14.38
N SER A 41 -0.84 1.34 -13.45
CA SER A 41 -0.34 2.71 -13.62
C SER A 41 0.53 2.85 -14.87
N THR A 42 0.36 3.96 -15.56
CA THR A 42 1.13 4.31 -16.75
C THR A 42 2.20 5.37 -16.47
N ASP A 43 2.25 5.88 -15.25
CA ASP A 43 3.24 6.85 -14.79
C ASP A 43 4.36 6.16 -13.97
N ARG A 44 5.06 6.88 -13.12
CA ARG A 44 6.16 6.36 -12.31
C ARG A 44 5.74 5.79 -10.96
N THR A 45 4.46 5.59 -10.72
CA THR A 45 3.95 5.07 -9.44
C THR A 45 4.67 3.78 -9.04
N SER A 46 4.71 2.79 -9.94
CA SER A 46 5.33 1.50 -9.65
C SER A 46 6.82 1.63 -9.33
N SER A 47 7.56 2.43 -10.10
CA SER A 47 9.00 2.58 -9.86
C SER A 47 9.28 3.33 -8.55
N ILE A 48 8.43 4.27 -8.15
CA ILE A 48 8.56 4.94 -6.86
C ILE A 48 8.36 3.94 -5.72
N ILE A 49 7.33 3.09 -5.80
CA ILE A 49 7.10 2.05 -4.79
C ILE A 49 8.29 1.10 -4.70
N GLN A 50 8.83 0.68 -5.84
CA GLN A 50 9.96 -0.24 -5.89
C GLN A 50 11.25 0.36 -5.31
N SER A 51 11.34 1.68 -5.20
CA SER A 51 12.51 2.34 -4.63
C SER A 51 12.60 2.20 -3.11
N TYR A 52 11.52 1.80 -2.45
CA TYR A 52 11.52 1.61 -1.00
C TYR A 52 12.11 0.25 -0.64
N ASN A 53 13.05 0.25 0.28
CA ASN A 53 13.75 -0.96 0.73
C ASN A 53 13.34 -1.32 2.17
N ASP A 54 12.05 -1.34 2.41
CA ASP A 54 11.48 -1.69 3.71
C ASP A 54 10.81 -3.06 3.60
N LYS A 55 11.13 -3.96 4.52
CA LYS A 55 10.61 -5.33 4.51
C LYS A 55 9.09 -5.41 4.64
N ARG A 56 8.47 -4.36 5.19
CA ARG A 56 7.02 -4.30 5.37
C ARG A 56 6.29 -3.98 4.07
N VAL A 57 6.98 -3.41 3.09
CA VAL A 57 6.38 -2.98 1.82
C VAL A 57 6.36 -4.13 0.83
N ARG A 58 5.18 -4.43 0.30
CA ARG A 58 4.98 -5.44 -0.74
C ARG A 58 4.22 -4.82 -1.91
N LEU A 59 4.73 -4.99 -3.12
CA LEU A 59 4.09 -4.50 -4.34
C LEU A 59 3.50 -5.65 -5.13
N ILE A 60 2.24 -5.51 -5.51
CA ILE A 60 1.54 -6.42 -6.43
C ILE A 60 1.14 -5.58 -7.64
N GLN A 61 1.46 -6.06 -8.84
CA GLN A 61 1.07 -5.39 -10.08
C GLN A 61 -0.10 -6.11 -10.72
N ASN A 62 -1.08 -5.35 -11.21
CA ASN A 62 -2.26 -5.88 -11.87
C ASN A 62 -2.57 -5.04 -13.11
N SER A 63 -3.34 -5.57 -14.04
CA SER A 63 -3.90 -4.78 -15.12
C SER A 63 -5.05 -3.95 -14.57
N HIS A 64 -5.34 -2.81 -15.21
CA HIS A 64 -6.29 -1.82 -14.69
C HIS A 64 -7.69 -2.39 -14.44
N ASN A 65 -7.95 -2.80 -13.21
CA ASN A 65 -9.24 -3.28 -12.74
C ASN A 65 -9.27 -3.12 -11.21
N PHE A 66 -9.94 -2.06 -10.75
CA PHE A 66 -9.91 -1.66 -9.34
C PHE A 66 -10.43 -2.78 -8.40
N ILE A 67 -11.54 -3.42 -8.77
CA ILE A 67 -12.14 -4.46 -7.92
C ILE A 67 -11.19 -5.66 -7.80
N GLU A 68 -10.58 -6.07 -8.91
CA GLU A 68 -9.62 -7.17 -8.92
C GLU A 68 -8.37 -6.81 -8.12
N SER A 69 -7.86 -5.59 -8.28
CA SER A 69 -6.70 -5.11 -7.52
C SER A 69 -6.98 -5.12 -6.02
N LEU A 70 -8.13 -4.63 -5.61
CA LEU A 70 -8.52 -4.64 -4.19
C LEU A 70 -8.59 -6.08 -3.66
N ASN A 71 -9.19 -6.99 -4.42
CA ASN A 71 -9.29 -8.39 -4.03
C ASN A 71 -7.92 -9.05 -3.90
N LEU A 72 -6.98 -8.74 -4.81
CA LEU A 72 -5.61 -9.24 -4.73
C LEU A 72 -4.94 -8.80 -3.42
N GLY A 73 -5.14 -7.55 -3.02
CA GLY A 73 -4.61 -7.06 -1.75
C GLY A 73 -5.18 -7.82 -0.57
N ILE A 74 -6.48 -8.03 -0.56
CA ILE A 74 -7.16 -8.76 0.51
C ILE A 74 -6.68 -10.21 0.57
N GLU A 75 -6.60 -10.89 -0.57
CA GLU A 75 -6.17 -12.28 -0.64
C GLU A 75 -4.73 -12.48 -0.18
N ASN A 76 -3.88 -11.48 -0.34
CA ASN A 76 -2.47 -11.55 0.05
C ASN A 76 -2.22 -11.03 1.45
N SER A 77 -3.25 -10.60 2.17
CA SER A 77 -3.12 -10.08 3.53
C SER A 77 -2.83 -11.21 4.50
N LEU A 78 -1.81 -11.01 5.33
CA LEU A 78 -1.39 -11.96 6.37
C LEU A 78 -1.70 -11.47 7.78
N GLY A 79 -2.11 -10.22 7.91
CA GLY A 79 -2.42 -9.62 9.20
C GLY A 79 -3.72 -10.10 9.78
N LYS A 80 -3.81 -10.04 11.11
CA LYS A 80 -5.02 -10.37 11.84
C LYS A 80 -6.15 -9.37 11.55
N TYR A 81 -5.78 -8.11 11.33
CA TYR A 81 -6.70 -7.04 10.98
C TYR A 81 -6.26 -6.39 9.67
N MET A 82 -7.19 -5.78 8.96
CA MET A 82 -6.90 -5.11 7.70
C MET A 82 -7.30 -3.64 7.79
N ALA A 83 -6.41 -2.74 7.35
CA ALA A 83 -6.69 -1.32 7.19
C ALA A 83 -6.56 -0.97 5.71
N ARG A 84 -7.59 -0.34 5.14
CA ARG A 84 -7.57 0.09 3.74
C ARG A 84 -7.21 1.57 3.65
N MET A 85 -6.41 1.92 2.64
CA MET A 85 -6.08 3.30 2.28
C MET A 85 -6.26 3.52 0.80
N ASP A 86 -6.53 4.76 0.39
CA ASP A 86 -6.49 5.17 -1.00
C ASP A 86 -5.11 5.80 -1.30
N GLY A 87 -4.70 5.77 -2.57
CA GLY A 87 -3.34 6.14 -2.98
C GLY A 87 -2.94 7.60 -2.76
N ASP A 88 -3.89 8.48 -2.50
CA ASP A 88 -3.65 9.90 -2.22
C ASP A 88 -3.89 10.26 -0.75
N ASP A 89 -4.17 9.28 0.10
CA ASP A 89 -4.38 9.50 1.53
C ASP A 89 -3.06 9.62 2.27
N ILE A 90 -3.10 10.39 3.36
CA ILE A 90 -2.00 10.46 4.33
C ILE A 90 -2.51 9.88 5.64
N MET A 91 -1.80 8.88 6.15
CA MET A 91 -2.17 8.22 7.39
C MET A 91 -1.65 9.00 8.60
N HIS A 92 -2.51 9.29 9.56
CA HIS A 92 -2.09 9.88 10.84
C HIS A 92 -1.19 8.91 11.59
N ILE A 93 -0.19 9.45 12.31
CA ILE A 93 0.86 8.64 12.93
C ILE A 93 0.34 7.59 13.91
N ASP A 94 -0.81 7.82 14.52
CA ASP A 94 -1.39 6.90 15.51
C ASP A 94 -2.61 6.15 14.98
N ARG A 95 -2.83 6.11 13.66
CA ARG A 95 -4.00 5.44 13.10
C ARG A 95 -3.98 3.93 13.35
N LEU A 96 -2.82 3.32 13.24
CA LEU A 96 -2.65 1.91 13.52
C LEU A 96 -2.42 1.70 15.02
#